data_dbd0e489222f3be38510caf3602871d2
#
_entry.id   dbd0e489222f3be38510caf3602871d2
#
_cell.length_a   1.000
_cell.length_b   1.000
_cell.length_c   1.000
_cell.angle_alpha   90.00
_cell.angle_beta   90.00
_cell.angle_gamma   90.00
#
_symmetry.space_group_name_H-M   'P 1'
#
loop_
_entity.id
_entity.type
_entity.pdbx_description
1 polymer ?
#
loop_
_entity_poly.entity_id
_entity_poly.type
_entity_poly.pdbx_seq_one_letter_code
_entity_poly.pdbx_strand_id
1 'polypeptide(L)'
;MTRKHEFLAAVEIDSLCGAFLPAQCRLPARYDVETYRIWFRTRDKDGLVVEIQADLRFPKVAEPQTFPVFVYGAGTTGVANACAPLNEYFGGRDWGEYRTHMISYASQGMITILANWQGYDDKDLTHPYFVSELEGRVMLDAARAVRTRQRAVWYRTIDVFPCQKEPVPFSTT
;
A
#
# COMPACT_ATOMS: atom_id res chain seq x y z
N MET A 1 -10.85 11.58 5.12
CA MET A 1 -11.67 11.63 3.88
C MET A 1 -11.40 10.38 3.06
N THR A 2 -12.39 9.81 2.35
CA THR A 2 -12.19 8.61 1.50
C THR A 2 -12.82 8.88 0.16
N ARG A 3 -12.09 8.64 -0.90
CA ARG A 3 -12.58 8.78 -2.27
C ARG A 3 -12.25 7.51 -3.05
N LYS A 4 -13.24 6.95 -3.77
CA LYS A 4 -12.96 5.92 -4.77
C LYS A 4 -12.03 6.53 -5.81
N HIS A 5 -10.91 5.89 -6.04
CA HIS A 5 -9.83 6.43 -6.86
C HIS A 5 -9.74 5.72 -8.21
N GLU A 6 -9.88 4.40 -8.20
CA GLU A 6 -9.70 3.57 -9.38
C GLU A 6 -10.53 2.29 -9.31
N PHE A 7 -10.86 1.76 -10.48
CA PHE A 7 -11.38 0.41 -10.67
C PHE A 7 -10.61 -0.22 -11.82
N LEU A 8 -10.19 -1.47 -11.64
CA LEU A 8 -9.56 -2.28 -12.66
C LEU A 8 -10.26 -3.63 -12.77
N ALA A 9 -10.64 -4.00 -13.98
CA ALA A 9 -11.11 -5.34 -14.25
C ALA A 9 -9.94 -6.35 -14.25
N ALA A 10 -10.22 -7.61 -13.95
CA ALA A 10 -9.21 -8.67 -13.90
C ALA A 10 -8.34 -8.74 -15.18
N VAL A 11 -8.96 -8.61 -16.35
CA VAL A 11 -8.25 -8.63 -17.64
C VAL A 11 -7.26 -7.44 -17.79
N GLU A 12 -7.63 -6.28 -17.25
CA GLU A 12 -6.75 -5.11 -17.27
C GLU A 12 -5.58 -5.29 -16.30
N ILE A 13 -5.82 -5.97 -15.17
CA ILE A 13 -4.79 -6.33 -14.20
C ILE A 13 -3.78 -7.30 -14.80
N ASP A 14 -4.22 -8.31 -15.53
CA ASP A 14 -3.33 -9.25 -16.22
C ASP A 14 -2.44 -8.54 -17.25
N SER A 15 -3.01 -7.60 -18.00
CA SER A 15 -2.26 -6.78 -18.95
C SER A 15 -1.22 -5.90 -18.25
N LEU A 16 -1.61 -5.24 -17.15
CA LEU A 16 -0.72 -4.40 -16.33
C LEU A 16 0.43 -5.24 -15.75
N CYS A 17 0.11 -6.41 -15.19
CA CYS A 17 1.08 -7.35 -14.67
C CYS A 17 2.08 -7.79 -15.73
N GLY A 18 1.62 -8.14 -16.92
CA GLY A 18 2.48 -8.52 -18.04
C GLY A 18 3.44 -7.42 -18.47
N ALA A 19 3.02 -6.15 -18.34
CA ALA A 19 3.84 -5.00 -18.71
C ALA A 19 4.92 -4.66 -17.67
N PHE A 20 4.56 -4.68 -16.37
CA PHE A 20 5.45 -4.20 -15.29
C PHE A 20 6.12 -5.30 -14.48
N LEU A 21 5.48 -6.46 -14.33
CA LEU A 21 5.94 -7.55 -13.45
C LEU A 21 5.84 -8.94 -14.11
N PRO A 22 6.37 -9.14 -15.32
CA PRO A 22 6.14 -10.37 -16.07
C PRO A 22 6.66 -11.64 -15.37
N ALA A 23 7.70 -11.51 -14.54
CA ALA A 23 8.26 -12.63 -13.79
C ALA A 23 7.49 -12.96 -12.50
N GLN A 24 6.79 -11.99 -11.93
CA GLN A 24 6.08 -12.08 -10.65
C GLN A 24 4.59 -12.42 -10.80
N CYS A 25 3.93 -11.87 -11.79
CA CYS A 25 2.51 -12.12 -12.07
C CYS A 25 2.30 -13.42 -12.85
N ARG A 26 2.49 -14.55 -12.17
CA ARG A 26 2.37 -15.89 -12.78
C ARG A 26 0.94 -16.45 -12.78
N LEU A 27 0.07 -15.88 -11.98
CA LEU A 27 -1.31 -16.33 -11.84
C LEU A 27 -2.23 -15.26 -12.43
N PRO A 28 -3.24 -15.66 -13.23
CA PRO A 28 -4.22 -14.71 -13.74
C PRO A 28 -5.02 -14.09 -12.60
N ALA A 29 -5.45 -12.84 -12.78
CA ALA A 29 -6.28 -12.13 -11.82
C ALA A 29 -7.61 -12.86 -11.60
N ARG A 30 -7.99 -13.08 -10.34
CA ARG A 30 -9.22 -13.77 -9.94
C ARG A 30 -10.36 -12.80 -9.63
N TYR A 31 -10.03 -11.59 -9.22
CA TYR A 31 -10.96 -10.55 -8.82
C TYR A 31 -10.66 -9.25 -9.55
N ASP A 32 -11.71 -8.53 -9.91
CA ASP A 32 -11.60 -7.09 -10.17
C ASP A 32 -11.16 -6.39 -8.90
N VAL A 33 -10.54 -5.22 -9.02
CA VAL A 33 -10.01 -4.49 -7.87
C VAL A 33 -10.57 -3.07 -7.82
N GLU A 34 -11.03 -2.67 -6.64
CA GLU A 34 -11.39 -1.29 -6.33
C GLU A 34 -10.34 -0.64 -5.44
N THR A 35 -9.82 0.52 -5.85
CA THR A 35 -8.86 1.31 -5.09
C THR A 35 -9.52 2.53 -4.49
N TYR A 36 -9.23 2.80 -3.22
CA TYR A 36 -9.67 3.97 -2.49
C TYR A 36 -8.46 4.75 -1.98
N ARG A 37 -8.37 6.03 -2.26
CA ARG A 37 -7.45 6.94 -1.61
C ARG A 37 -8.02 7.30 -0.25
N ILE A 38 -7.27 7.05 0.81
CA ILE A 38 -7.64 7.32 2.20
C ILE A 38 -6.61 8.20 2.89
N TRP A 39 -7.03 8.83 3.98
CA TRP A 39 -6.15 9.43 4.98
C TRP A 39 -6.34 8.69 6.29
N PHE A 40 -5.23 8.36 6.96
CA PHE A 40 -5.23 7.80 8.30
C PHE A 40 -4.28 8.57 9.21
N ARG A 41 -4.45 8.42 10.51
CA ARG A 41 -3.67 9.14 11.51
C ARG A 41 -2.60 8.23 12.10
N THR A 42 -1.42 8.79 12.27
CA THR A 42 -0.30 8.21 12.99
C THR A 42 0.34 9.27 13.90
N ARG A 43 1.46 8.96 14.52
CA ARG A 43 2.19 9.92 15.36
C ARG A 43 3.60 10.10 14.84
N ASP A 44 4.08 11.33 14.89
CA ASP A 44 5.47 11.66 14.59
C ASP A 44 6.42 11.33 15.75
N LYS A 45 7.69 11.74 15.62
CA LYS A 45 8.75 11.55 16.65
C LYS A 45 8.44 12.23 17.99
N ASP A 46 7.69 13.32 17.96
CA ASP A 46 7.32 14.12 19.13
C ASP A 46 5.95 13.69 19.73
N GLY A 47 5.33 12.64 19.15
CA GLY A 47 4.04 12.12 19.55
C GLY A 47 2.85 12.91 19.02
N LEU A 48 3.07 13.91 18.17
CA LEU A 48 2.01 14.70 17.54
C LEU A 48 1.29 13.87 16.48
N VAL A 49 -0.02 14.11 16.35
CA VAL A 49 -0.84 13.42 15.36
C VAL A 49 -0.57 14.02 13.98
N VAL A 50 -0.21 13.17 13.04
CA VAL A 50 -0.02 13.50 11.63
C VAL A 50 -0.94 12.65 10.77
N GLU A 51 -1.36 13.16 9.61
CA GLU A 51 -2.19 12.44 8.64
C GLU A 51 -1.33 12.00 7.46
N ILE A 52 -1.55 10.76 7.03
CA ILE A 52 -0.81 10.13 5.95
C ILE A 52 -1.79 9.59 4.91
N GLN A 53 -1.47 9.79 3.63
CA GLN A 53 -2.20 9.20 2.52
C GLN A 53 -1.84 7.74 2.33
N ALA A 54 -2.84 6.95 1.93
CA ALA A 54 -2.64 5.58 1.49
C ALA A 54 -3.63 5.22 0.38
N ASP A 55 -3.22 4.29 -0.46
CA ASP A 55 -4.12 3.57 -1.37
C ASP A 55 -4.49 2.23 -0.76
N LEU A 56 -5.78 2.06 -0.55
CA LEU A 56 -6.40 0.86 -0.02
C LEU A 56 -7.17 0.17 -1.13
N ARG A 57 -6.86 -1.10 -1.39
CA ARG A 57 -7.42 -1.89 -2.48
C ARG A 57 -8.16 -3.09 -1.97
N PHE A 58 -9.31 -3.34 -2.57
CA PHE A 58 -10.19 -4.46 -2.25
C PHE A 58 -10.45 -5.32 -3.48
N PRO A 59 -10.44 -6.66 -3.32
CA PRO A 59 -11.08 -7.55 -4.29
C PRO A 59 -12.55 -7.19 -4.41
N LYS A 60 -13.08 -7.04 -5.62
CA LYS A 60 -14.51 -6.80 -5.81
C LYS A 60 -15.27 -8.12 -5.72
N VAL A 61 -16.21 -8.20 -4.82
CA VAL A 61 -17.06 -9.38 -4.60
C VAL A 61 -18.53 -8.99 -4.53
N ALA A 62 -19.40 -9.92 -4.94
CA ALA A 62 -20.84 -9.72 -4.86
C ALA A 62 -21.37 -9.89 -3.42
N GLU A 63 -20.77 -10.82 -2.68
CA GLU A 63 -21.16 -11.14 -1.30
C GLU A 63 -20.00 -10.91 -0.33
N PRO A 64 -20.29 -10.53 0.93
CA PRO A 64 -19.26 -10.28 1.93
C PRO A 64 -18.35 -11.50 2.14
N GLN A 65 -17.05 -11.30 1.98
CA GLN A 65 -16.04 -12.33 2.19
C GLN A 65 -14.95 -11.80 3.13
N THR A 66 -14.21 -12.74 3.69
CA THR A 66 -13.04 -12.45 4.55
C THR A 66 -11.77 -12.58 3.73
N PHE A 67 -10.94 -11.55 3.77
CA PHE A 67 -9.66 -11.51 3.09
C PHE A 67 -8.53 -11.14 4.05
N PRO A 68 -7.33 -11.72 3.89
CA PRO A 68 -6.16 -11.28 4.61
C PRO A 68 -5.79 -9.84 4.21
N VAL A 69 -5.14 -9.12 5.13
CA VAL A 69 -4.62 -7.76 4.87
C VAL A 69 -3.13 -7.85 4.60
N PHE A 70 -2.71 -7.27 3.51
CA PHE A 70 -1.31 -7.09 3.15
C PHE A 70 -0.96 -5.60 3.23
N VAL A 71 -0.07 -5.24 4.15
CA VAL A 71 0.44 -3.88 4.33
C VAL A 71 1.83 -3.80 3.70
N TYR A 72 2.00 -2.87 2.78
CA TYR A 72 3.26 -2.73 2.07
C TYR A 72 3.93 -1.39 2.39
N GLY A 73 5.20 -1.48 2.78
CA GLY A 73 6.08 -0.34 2.94
C GLY A 73 6.96 -0.18 1.70
N ALA A 74 6.82 0.91 0.99
CA ALA A 74 7.65 1.21 -0.17
C ALA A 74 9.12 1.33 0.23
N GLY A 75 10.01 0.88 -0.65
CA GLY A 75 11.44 1.12 -0.52
C GLY A 75 11.80 2.59 -0.73
N THR A 76 13.09 2.87 -0.89
CA THR A 76 13.60 4.22 -1.13
C THR A 76 13.11 4.79 -2.44
N THR A 77 12.35 5.87 -2.36
CA THR A 77 11.86 6.62 -3.53
C THR A 77 12.47 8.03 -3.63
N GLY A 78 13.16 8.47 -2.60
CA GLY A 78 13.74 9.80 -2.42
C GLY A 78 13.15 10.49 -1.20
N VAL A 79 13.58 11.72 -0.90
CA VAL A 79 13.15 12.44 0.32
C VAL A 79 12.20 13.62 0.06
N ALA A 80 12.05 14.04 -1.19
CA ALA A 80 11.16 15.13 -1.55
C ALA A 80 9.70 14.65 -1.68
N ASN A 81 8.73 15.53 -1.45
CA ASN A 81 7.29 15.19 -1.56
C ASN A 81 6.91 14.60 -2.92
N ALA A 82 7.55 15.07 -4.00
CA ALA A 82 7.36 14.49 -5.34
C ALA A 82 7.79 13.02 -5.43
N CYS A 83 8.57 12.54 -4.46
CA CYS A 83 9.05 11.17 -4.38
C CYS A 83 8.11 10.25 -3.59
N ALA A 84 6.98 10.75 -3.11
CA ALA A 84 6.03 9.94 -2.36
C ALA A 84 5.67 8.65 -3.13
N PRO A 85 5.64 7.49 -2.48
CA PRO A 85 5.32 6.22 -3.13
C PRO A 85 4.01 6.23 -3.93
N LEU A 86 3.01 6.95 -3.46
CA LEU A 86 1.73 7.09 -4.15
C LEU A 86 1.79 7.98 -5.40
N ASN A 87 2.90 8.69 -5.61
CA ASN A 87 3.16 9.50 -6.80
C ASN A 87 4.01 8.77 -7.84
N GLU A 88 4.04 7.46 -7.80
CA GLU A 88 4.86 6.61 -8.67
C GLU A 88 4.73 6.96 -10.16
N TYR A 89 3.53 7.39 -10.59
CA TYR A 89 3.26 7.80 -11.96
C TYR A 89 3.52 9.28 -12.26
N PHE A 90 3.55 10.15 -11.25
CA PHE A 90 3.51 11.59 -11.45
C PHE A 90 4.89 12.27 -11.50
N GLY A 91 5.93 11.57 -11.10
CA GLY A 91 7.27 12.14 -10.99
C GLY A 91 8.19 11.89 -12.18
N GLY A 92 7.68 11.50 -13.35
CA GLY A 92 8.52 10.99 -14.43
C GLY A 92 9.25 9.69 -14.05
N ARG A 93 8.79 9.03 -13.00
CA ARG A 93 9.30 7.77 -12.46
C ARG A 93 8.25 6.70 -12.67
N ASP A 94 7.95 6.43 -13.88
CA ASP A 94 6.89 5.51 -14.29
C ASP A 94 7.30 4.05 -14.03
N TRP A 95 7.62 3.77 -12.74
CA TRP A 95 7.98 2.41 -12.37
C TRP A 95 6.77 1.49 -12.38
N GLY A 96 5.60 1.99 -11.93
CA GLY A 96 4.36 1.22 -11.84
C GLY A 96 4.44 -0.01 -10.95
N GLU A 97 5.60 -0.23 -10.31
CA GLU A 97 5.94 -1.46 -9.62
C GLU A 97 5.15 -1.63 -8.33
N TYR A 98 5.16 -0.63 -7.46
CA TYR A 98 4.44 -0.71 -6.17
C TYR A 98 2.93 -0.83 -6.38
N ARG A 99 2.40 0.00 -7.28
CA ARG A 99 0.99 -0.06 -7.63
C ARG A 99 0.61 -1.42 -8.22
N THR A 100 1.39 -1.93 -9.15
CA THR A 100 1.13 -3.21 -9.82
C THR A 100 1.22 -4.37 -8.84
N HIS A 101 2.21 -4.40 -7.94
CA HIS A 101 2.28 -5.38 -6.86
C HIS A 101 1.01 -5.38 -6.01
N MET A 102 0.58 -4.20 -5.55
CA MET A 102 -0.59 -4.10 -4.67
C MET A 102 -1.88 -4.52 -5.37
N ILE A 103 -2.04 -4.18 -6.64
CA ILE A 103 -3.19 -4.58 -7.45
C ILE A 103 -3.15 -6.09 -7.71
N SER A 104 -1.99 -6.65 -8.03
CA SER A 104 -1.81 -8.09 -8.24
C SER A 104 -2.21 -8.89 -7.00
N TYR A 105 -1.72 -8.53 -5.80
CA TYR A 105 -2.12 -9.21 -4.58
C TYR A 105 -3.61 -9.03 -4.26
N ALA A 106 -4.16 -7.85 -4.51
CA ALA A 106 -5.60 -7.63 -4.32
C ALA A 106 -6.43 -8.50 -5.27
N SER A 107 -6.01 -8.65 -6.52
CA SER A 107 -6.68 -9.52 -7.49
C SER A 107 -6.63 -11.00 -7.12
N GLN A 108 -5.72 -11.41 -6.24
CA GLN A 108 -5.61 -12.77 -5.71
C GLN A 108 -6.40 -12.98 -4.40
N GLY A 109 -7.15 -11.98 -3.94
CA GLY A 109 -7.98 -12.11 -2.75
C GLY A 109 -7.30 -11.61 -1.47
N MET A 110 -6.54 -10.53 -1.54
CA MET A 110 -6.01 -9.82 -0.38
C MET A 110 -6.56 -8.41 -0.34
N ILE A 111 -6.75 -7.85 0.85
CA ILE A 111 -6.92 -6.41 1.00
C ILE A 111 -5.53 -5.82 1.11
N THR A 112 -5.14 -4.94 0.19
CA THR A 112 -3.80 -4.37 0.18
C THR A 112 -3.80 -2.89 0.51
N ILE A 113 -2.81 -2.43 1.28
CA ILE A 113 -2.62 -1.02 1.58
C ILE A 113 -1.17 -0.62 1.35
N LEU A 114 -0.99 0.41 0.53
CA LEU A 114 0.27 1.11 0.32
C LEU A 114 0.14 2.51 0.90
N ALA A 115 0.95 2.85 1.90
CA ALA A 115 0.96 4.16 2.52
C ALA A 115 2.18 4.98 2.06
N ASN A 116 2.02 6.30 2.02
CA ASN A 116 3.17 7.18 2.04
C ASN A 116 3.90 7.07 3.40
N TRP A 117 5.17 7.48 3.44
CA TRP A 117 5.87 7.69 4.69
C TRP A 117 5.59 9.10 5.24
N GLN A 118 5.89 9.32 6.52
CA GLN A 118 5.79 10.66 7.12
C GLN A 118 6.62 11.68 6.33
N GLY A 119 6.11 12.90 6.23
CA GLY A 119 6.77 14.01 5.55
C GLY A 119 6.46 14.15 4.07
N TYR A 120 5.96 13.12 3.39
CA TYR A 120 5.61 13.23 1.96
C TYR A 120 4.30 13.98 1.71
N ASP A 121 3.38 13.96 2.65
CA ASP A 121 2.06 14.59 2.52
C ASP A 121 2.00 15.99 3.12
N ASP A 122 3.12 16.49 3.61
CA ASP A 122 3.27 17.82 4.20
C ASP A 122 4.44 18.56 3.53
N LYS A 123 4.12 19.69 2.88
CA LYS A 123 5.11 20.52 2.16
C LYS A 123 6.20 21.13 3.07
N ASP A 124 5.90 21.26 4.36
CA ASP A 124 6.78 21.89 5.35
C ASP A 124 7.65 20.87 6.10
N LEU A 125 7.43 19.58 5.82
CA LEU A 125 8.19 18.48 6.41
C LEU A 125 9.04 17.74 5.38
N THR A 126 10.21 17.30 5.80
CA THR A 126 11.04 16.38 5.03
C THR A 126 10.83 14.96 5.55
N HIS A 127 10.76 14.00 4.65
CA HIS A 127 10.68 12.59 5.02
C HIS A 127 11.84 12.19 5.96
N PRO A 128 11.55 11.72 7.19
CA PRO A 128 12.57 11.27 8.14
C PRO A 128 13.07 9.89 7.73
N TYR A 129 14.00 9.88 6.79
CA TYR A 129 14.52 8.70 6.13
C TYR A 129 15.25 7.76 7.11
N PHE A 130 14.98 6.45 7.01
CA PHE A 130 15.55 5.39 7.86
C PHE A 130 15.26 5.52 9.38
N VAL A 131 14.17 6.12 9.77
CA VAL A 131 13.72 6.09 11.17
C VAL A 131 12.76 4.93 11.37
N SER A 132 13.30 3.76 11.71
CA SER A 132 12.58 2.48 11.80
C SER A 132 11.36 2.51 12.71
N GLU A 133 11.41 3.27 13.82
CA GLU A 133 10.28 3.42 14.74
C GLU A 133 9.10 4.13 14.07
N LEU A 134 9.35 5.21 13.32
CA LEU A 134 8.32 5.97 12.62
C LEU A 134 7.73 5.15 11.47
N GLU A 135 8.58 4.50 10.68
CA GLU A 135 8.15 3.64 9.58
C GLU A 135 7.33 2.45 10.08
N GLY A 136 7.79 1.77 11.14
CA GLY A 136 7.05 0.68 11.79
C GLY A 136 5.70 1.13 12.33
N ARG A 137 5.62 2.34 12.91
CA ARG A 137 4.37 2.92 13.40
C ARG A 137 3.39 3.21 12.27
N VAL A 138 3.86 3.79 11.16
CA VAL A 138 3.04 4.01 9.96
C VAL A 138 2.45 2.71 9.45
N MET A 139 3.24 1.63 9.36
CA MET A 139 2.78 0.32 8.90
C MET A 139 1.69 -0.27 9.81
N LEU A 140 1.87 -0.18 11.14
CA LEU A 140 0.89 -0.68 12.11
C LEU A 140 -0.41 0.15 12.07
N ASP A 141 -0.32 1.46 11.93
CA ASP A 141 -1.48 2.33 11.87
C ASP A 141 -2.21 2.21 10.54
N ALA A 142 -1.50 1.96 9.43
CA ALA A 142 -2.09 1.59 8.15
C ALA A 142 -2.94 0.30 8.28
N ALA A 143 -2.40 -0.74 8.94
CA ALA A 143 -3.14 -1.96 9.22
C ALA A 143 -4.40 -1.72 10.05
N ARG A 144 -4.31 -0.86 11.08
CA ARG A 144 -5.46 -0.48 11.92
C ARG A 144 -6.52 0.30 11.13
N ALA A 145 -6.09 1.18 10.20
CA ALA A 145 -6.98 1.94 9.34
C ALA A 145 -7.82 1.03 8.43
N VAL A 146 -7.23 -0.05 7.91
CA VAL A 146 -7.97 -1.07 7.14
C VAL A 146 -9.10 -1.66 7.98
N ARG A 147 -8.83 -2.10 9.22
CA ARG A 147 -9.83 -2.70 10.12
C ARG A 147 -11.00 -1.75 10.43
N THR A 148 -10.71 -0.48 10.59
CA THR A 148 -11.74 0.54 10.85
C THR A 148 -12.65 0.74 9.63
N ARG A 149 -12.09 0.66 8.43
CA ARG A 149 -12.83 0.81 7.17
C ARG A 149 -13.64 -0.41 6.81
N GLN A 150 -13.22 -1.60 7.17
CA GLN A 150 -13.96 -2.84 6.93
C GLN A 150 -15.32 -2.90 7.61
N ARG A 151 -15.49 -2.21 8.72
CA ARG A 151 -16.81 -2.05 9.36
C ARG A 151 -17.77 -1.20 8.51
N ALA A 152 -17.25 -0.38 7.61
CA ALA A 152 -18.01 0.48 6.72
C ALA A 152 -18.23 -0.12 5.31
N VAL A 153 -17.42 -1.13 4.94
CA VAL A 153 -17.49 -1.82 3.64
C VAL A 153 -17.43 -3.32 3.97
N TRP A 154 -18.47 -4.04 3.86
CA TRP A 154 -18.81 -5.48 4.02
C TRP A 154 -17.65 -6.53 4.02
N TYR A 155 -16.43 -6.19 4.45
CA TYR A 155 -15.29 -7.11 4.53
C TYR A 155 -14.96 -7.45 5.99
N ARG A 156 -14.67 -8.72 6.25
CA ARG A 156 -14.09 -9.16 7.55
C ARG A 156 -12.60 -9.41 7.36
N THR A 157 -11.76 -8.89 8.26
CA THR A 157 -10.33 -9.25 8.30
C THR A 157 -10.08 -10.48 9.14
N ILE A 158 -9.23 -11.34 8.63
CA ILE A 158 -8.49 -12.31 9.42
C ILE A 158 -7.01 -12.10 9.07
N ASP A 159 -6.20 -11.90 10.09
CA ASP A 159 -4.73 -11.85 10.09
C ASP A 159 -4.02 -10.73 9.33
N VAL A 160 -3.27 -9.97 10.11
CA VAL A 160 -2.26 -9.04 9.62
C VAL A 160 -0.93 -9.80 9.59
N PHE A 161 -0.41 -10.08 8.41
CA PHE A 161 0.96 -10.56 8.25
C PHE A 161 1.88 -9.35 8.05
N PRO A 162 2.72 -8.97 9.02
CA PRO A 162 3.78 -8.03 8.76
C PRO A 162 4.77 -8.69 7.78
N CYS A 163 5.12 -7.99 6.71
CA CYS A 163 6.21 -8.41 5.85
C CYS A 163 7.50 -8.35 6.68
N GLN A 164 7.98 -9.51 7.15
CA GLN A 164 9.30 -9.59 7.77
C GLN A 164 10.33 -9.45 6.64
N LYS A 165 11.09 -8.34 6.65
CA LYS A 165 12.37 -8.31 5.95
C LYS A 165 13.24 -9.40 6.60
N GLU A 166 13.50 -10.48 5.90
CA GLU A 166 14.57 -11.39 6.32
C GLU A 166 15.88 -10.57 6.38
N PRO A 167 16.64 -10.64 7.47
CA PRO A 167 17.94 -10.01 7.51
C PRO A 167 18.79 -10.65 6.41
N VAL A 168 19.21 -9.83 5.43
CA VAL A 168 20.20 -10.26 4.46
C VAL A 168 21.46 -10.62 5.24
N PRO A 169 21.95 -11.86 5.21
CA PRO A 169 23.20 -12.19 5.90
C PRO A 169 24.33 -11.38 5.28
N PHE A 170 24.95 -10.51 6.07
CA PHE A 170 26.17 -9.87 5.68
C PHE A 170 27.23 -10.98 5.48
N SER A 171 27.57 -11.25 4.23
CA SER A 171 28.76 -12.06 3.89
C SER A 171 29.99 -11.24 4.28
N THR A 172 30.62 -11.62 5.37
CA THR A 172 31.98 -11.17 5.68
C THR A 172 32.94 -11.99 4.86
N THR A 173 33.44 -11.44 3.79
CA THR A 173 34.69 -11.83 3.13
C THR A 173 35.72 -10.74 3.36
#